data_447b7b684ea3bffb7c40f7082b9b7a5f
#
_entry.id   447b7b684ea3bffb7c40f7082b9b7a5f
#
_cell.length_a   1.000
_cell.length_b   1.000
_cell.length_c   1.000
_cell.angle_alpha   90.00
_cell.angle_beta   90.00
_cell.angle_gamma   90.00
#
_symmetry.space_group_name_H-M   'P 1'
#
loop_
_entity.id
_entity.type
_entity.pdbx_description
1 polymer ?
#
loop_
_entity_poly.entity_id
_entity_poly.type
_entity_poly.pdbx_seq_one_letter_code
_entity_poly.pdbx_strand_id
1 'polypeptide(L)'
;MLITAIKQTSPGRLTVTLEDEREIKTTLGVVTDLRLFPGRELDEGGLQEFERESRRALTREKALEYLSRRAMSRKELEKKLTDKGYDEEDAAYCAAWLAERGLIDDAGYAAAVARHYSAKGYGPGRIRSELSRRGIGRDMWDEVLDAAPRDDSKIDKFISSRLTDPEDRDQVRKVSAALFRRGYSWEDIREALNRFNATIED
;
A
#
# COMPACT_ATOMS: atom_id res chain seq x y z
N MET A 1 -16.26 -33.32 -16.00
CA MET A 1 -14.80 -33.17 -16.21
C MET A 1 -14.06 -34.04 -15.20
N LEU A 2 -13.31 -35.03 -15.69
CA LEU A 2 -12.65 -36.02 -14.85
C LEU A 2 -11.23 -35.51 -14.45
N ILE A 3 -10.85 -35.66 -13.17
CA ILE A 3 -9.49 -35.43 -12.72
C ILE A 3 -8.68 -36.71 -13.02
N THR A 4 -7.64 -36.60 -13.84
CA THR A 4 -6.80 -37.73 -14.23
C THR A 4 -5.56 -37.89 -13.37
N ALA A 5 -4.97 -36.80 -12.92
CA ALA A 5 -3.79 -36.82 -12.05
C ALA A 5 -3.70 -35.61 -11.14
N ILE A 6 -3.05 -35.80 -9.97
CA ILE A 6 -2.63 -34.71 -9.08
C ILE A 6 -1.16 -34.92 -8.76
N LYS A 7 -0.31 -33.94 -9.11
CA LYS A 7 1.15 -34.02 -8.91
C LYS A 7 1.61 -32.85 -8.04
N GLN A 8 2.45 -33.12 -7.05
CA GLN A 8 3.12 -32.09 -6.28
C GLN A 8 4.28 -31.50 -7.11
N THR A 9 4.30 -30.19 -7.28
CA THR A 9 5.33 -29.45 -8.03
C THR A 9 6.36 -28.79 -7.12
N SER A 10 5.96 -28.40 -5.91
CA SER A 10 6.79 -27.88 -4.85
C SER A 10 6.07 -28.01 -3.50
N PRO A 11 6.70 -27.75 -2.35
CA PRO A 11 6.03 -27.81 -1.07
C PRO A 11 4.75 -26.96 -1.05
N GLY A 12 3.61 -27.61 -0.77
CA GLY A 12 2.29 -26.97 -0.72
C GLY A 12 1.64 -26.66 -2.06
N ARG A 13 2.33 -26.80 -3.20
CA ARG A 13 1.82 -26.53 -4.55
C ARG A 13 1.63 -27.81 -5.35
N LEU A 14 0.50 -27.90 -6.04
CA LEU A 14 0.14 -29.04 -6.86
C LEU A 14 -0.29 -28.58 -8.25
N THR A 15 -0.25 -29.52 -9.19
CA THR A 15 -0.88 -29.40 -10.50
C THR A 15 -1.90 -30.52 -10.61
N VAL A 16 -3.14 -30.15 -10.94
CA VAL A 16 -4.24 -31.06 -11.24
C VAL A 16 -4.40 -31.14 -12.74
N THR A 17 -4.34 -32.36 -13.29
CA THR A 17 -4.55 -32.61 -14.73
C THR A 17 -5.97 -33.13 -14.92
N LEU A 18 -6.66 -32.59 -15.89
CA LEU A 18 -8.01 -32.95 -16.30
C LEU A 18 -8.00 -33.92 -17.50
N GLU A 19 -9.12 -34.52 -17.81
CA GLU A 19 -9.27 -35.47 -18.95
C GLU A 19 -9.01 -34.86 -20.34
N ASP A 20 -9.17 -33.55 -20.47
CA ASP A 20 -8.88 -32.77 -21.69
C ASP A 20 -7.40 -32.25 -21.70
N GLU A 21 -6.53 -32.83 -20.89
CA GLU A 21 -5.10 -32.48 -20.72
C GLU A 21 -4.84 -31.10 -20.17
N ARG A 22 -5.84 -30.30 -19.78
CA ARG A 22 -5.63 -29.04 -19.11
C ARG A 22 -5.00 -29.28 -17.73
N GLU A 23 -4.03 -28.43 -17.41
CA GLU A 23 -3.36 -28.42 -16.13
C GLU A 23 -3.73 -27.17 -15.31
N ILE A 24 -4.25 -27.37 -14.11
CA ILE A 24 -4.59 -26.31 -13.18
C ILE A 24 -3.60 -26.32 -12.01
N LYS A 25 -2.82 -25.24 -11.88
CA LYS A 25 -1.94 -25.04 -10.74
C LYS A 25 -2.78 -24.65 -9.53
N THR A 26 -2.51 -25.28 -8.39
CA THR A 26 -3.30 -25.10 -7.18
C THR A 26 -2.45 -25.31 -5.93
N THR A 27 -3.07 -25.27 -4.76
CA THR A 27 -2.42 -25.50 -3.47
C THR A 27 -2.99 -26.76 -2.80
N LEU A 28 -2.23 -27.33 -1.87
CA LEU A 28 -2.69 -28.47 -1.09
C LEU A 28 -3.99 -28.15 -0.33
N GLY A 29 -4.12 -26.91 0.18
CA GLY A 29 -5.34 -26.47 0.87
C GLY A 29 -6.58 -26.62 -0.03
N VAL A 30 -6.54 -26.09 -1.27
CA VAL A 30 -7.66 -26.18 -2.21
C VAL A 30 -8.01 -27.65 -2.54
N VAL A 31 -6.98 -28.48 -2.76
CA VAL A 31 -7.20 -29.91 -3.04
C VAL A 31 -7.89 -30.60 -1.86
N THR A 32 -7.49 -30.27 -0.64
CA THR A 32 -8.08 -30.84 0.58
C THR A 32 -9.49 -30.31 0.83
N ASP A 33 -9.69 -29.00 0.75
CA ASP A 33 -10.97 -28.35 1.04
C ASP A 33 -12.06 -28.79 0.07
N LEU A 34 -11.71 -28.89 -1.22
CA LEU A 34 -12.60 -29.38 -2.26
C LEU A 34 -12.59 -30.91 -2.40
N ARG A 35 -11.82 -31.64 -1.60
CA ARG A 35 -11.71 -33.10 -1.59
C ARG A 35 -11.39 -33.67 -2.98
N LEU A 36 -10.44 -33.08 -3.68
CA LEU A 36 -10.05 -33.49 -5.02
C LEU A 36 -9.13 -34.72 -4.97
N PHE A 37 -9.37 -35.68 -5.89
CA PHE A 37 -8.54 -36.88 -6.05
C PHE A 37 -8.62 -37.40 -7.49
N PRO A 38 -7.64 -38.13 -7.97
CA PRO A 38 -7.71 -38.78 -9.29
C PRO A 38 -8.92 -39.70 -9.39
N GLY A 39 -9.70 -39.59 -10.48
CA GLY A 39 -10.94 -40.31 -10.69
C GLY A 39 -12.19 -39.57 -10.21
N ARG A 40 -12.07 -38.39 -9.56
CA ARG A 40 -13.22 -37.56 -9.25
C ARG A 40 -13.74 -36.83 -10.48
N GLU A 41 -15.05 -36.90 -10.70
CA GLU A 41 -15.74 -36.06 -11.67
C GLU A 41 -16.20 -34.75 -11.07
N LEU A 42 -15.96 -33.66 -11.79
CA LEU A 42 -16.47 -32.34 -11.49
C LEU A 42 -17.53 -31.98 -12.52
N ASP A 43 -18.69 -31.54 -12.06
CA ASP A 43 -19.65 -30.85 -12.90
C ASP A 43 -19.13 -29.45 -13.30
N GLU A 44 -19.86 -28.71 -14.10
CA GLU A 44 -19.47 -27.40 -14.57
C GLU A 44 -19.26 -26.41 -13.38
N GLY A 45 -20.16 -26.43 -12.40
CA GLY A 45 -20.08 -25.59 -11.22
C GLY A 45 -18.87 -25.93 -10.35
N GLY A 46 -18.63 -27.23 -10.10
CA GLY A 46 -17.47 -27.70 -9.35
C GLY A 46 -16.14 -27.40 -10.03
N LEU A 47 -16.08 -27.45 -11.37
CA LEU A 47 -14.90 -27.05 -12.10
C LEU A 47 -14.63 -25.54 -11.97
N GLN A 48 -15.66 -24.72 -12.16
CA GLN A 48 -15.55 -23.25 -11.99
C GLN A 48 -15.13 -22.86 -10.58
N GLU A 49 -15.70 -23.52 -9.57
CA GLU A 49 -15.30 -23.33 -8.17
C GLU A 49 -13.83 -23.70 -7.95
N PHE A 50 -13.40 -24.84 -8.45
CA PHE A 50 -12.02 -25.29 -8.35
C PHE A 50 -11.04 -24.32 -9.02
N GLU A 51 -11.34 -23.86 -10.23
CA GLU A 51 -10.51 -22.89 -10.95
C GLU A 51 -10.42 -21.56 -10.19
N ARG A 52 -11.54 -21.05 -9.67
CA ARG A 52 -11.60 -19.82 -8.89
C ARG A 52 -10.81 -19.93 -7.61
N GLU A 53 -11.05 -20.98 -6.80
CA GLU A 53 -10.34 -21.16 -5.52
C GLU A 53 -8.85 -21.39 -5.72
N SER A 54 -8.45 -22.05 -6.81
CA SER A 54 -7.04 -22.20 -7.17
C SER A 54 -6.38 -20.86 -7.49
N ARG A 55 -7.00 -20.01 -8.32
CA ARG A 55 -6.49 -18.66 -8.61
C ARG A 55 -6.38 -17.82 -7.34
N ARG A 56 -7.43 -17.81 -6.50
CA ARG A 56 -7.45 -17.07 -5.22
C ARG A 56 -6.38 -17.56 -4.25
N ALA A 57 -6.16 -18.87 -4.15
CA ALA A 57 -5.13 -19.43 -3.29
C ALA A 57 -3.72 -19.00 -3.71
N LEU A 58 -3.41 -19.06 -5.01
CA LEU A 58 -2.12 -18.60 -5.55
C LEU A 58 -1.94 -17.09 -5.39
N THR A 59 -3.00 -16.31 -5.55
CA THR A 59 -3.00 -14.86 -5.32
C THR A 59 -2.72 -14.54 -3.85
N ARG A 60 -3.36 -15.28 -2.90
CA ARG A 60 -3.10 -15.13 -1.46
C ARG A 60 -1.67 -15.46 -1.08
N GLU A 61 -1.08 -16.53 -1.63
CA GLU A 61 0.34 -16.83 -1.40
C GLU A 61 1.24 -15.66 -1.82
N LYS A 62 0.98 -15.10 -3.00
CA LYS A 62 1.76 -13.96 -3.51
C LYS A 62 1.54 -12.70 -2.69
N ALA A 63 0.31 -12.45 -2.26
CA ALA A 63 -0.02 -11.33 -1.38
C ALA A 63 0.74 -11.43 -0.04
N LEU A 64 0.74 -12.61 0.59
CA LEU A 64 1.49 -12.86 1.82
C LEU A 64 3.00 -12.70 1.64
N GLU A 65 3.55 -13.15 0.49
CA GLU A 65 4.96 -12.90 0.16
C GLU A 65 5.28 -11.40 0.09
N TYR A 66 4.39 -10.58 -0.46
CA TYR A 66 4.60 -9.13 -0.48
C TYR A 66 4.52 -8.50 0.90
N LEU A 67 3.52 -8.88 1.70
CA LEU A 67 3.33 -8.37 3.06
C LEU A 67 4.44 -8.80 4.02
N SER A 68 5.06 -9.98 3.80
CA SER A 68 6.20 -10.42 4.62
C SER A 68 7.45 -9.55 4.45
N ARG A 69 7.56 -8.82 3.34
CA ARG A 69 8.70 -7.93 3.06
C ARG A 69 8.52 -6.53 3.63
N ARG A 70 7.31 -5.99 3.60
CA ARG A 70 6.93 -4.71 4.19
C ARG A 70 5.42 -4.53 4.29
N ALA A 71 4.99 -3.71 5.22
CA ALA A 71 3.61 -3.25 5.26
C ALA A 71 3.25 -2.45 3.99
N MET A 72 2.00 -2.57 3.57
CA MET A 72 1.41 -1.80 2.48
C MET A 72 -0.10 -1.69 2.68
N SER A 73 -0.73 -0.71 2.03
CA SER A 73 -2.17 -0.58 2.06
C SER A 73 -2.87 -1.65 1.23
N ARG A 74 -4.17 -1.83 1.48
CA ARG A 74 -5.01 -2.71 0.68
C ARG A 74 -4.91 -2.36 -0.81
N LYS A 75 -5.09 -1.10 -1.20
CA LYS A 75 -5.00 -0.66 -2.59
C LYS A 75 -3.60 -0.80 -3.20
N GLU A 76 -2.55 -0.59 -2.39
CA GLU A 76 -1.18 -0.82 -2.86
C GLU A 76 -0.93 -2.29 -3.16
N LEU A 77 -1.47 -3.21 -2.34
CA LEU A 77 -1.38 -4.65 -2.56
C LEU A 77 -2.18 -5.07 -3.79
N GLU A 78 -3.45 -4.64 -3.92
CA GLU A 78 -4.29 -4.89 -5.09
C GLU A 78 -3.55 -4.52 -6.38
N LYS A 79 -3.10 -3.25 -6.45
CA LYS A 79 -2.35 -2.76 -7.60
C LYS A 79 -1.10 -3.60 -7.89
N LYS A 80 -0.35 -3.97 -6.86
CA LYS A 80 0.88 -4.75 -7.03
C LYS A 80 0.62 -6.17 -7.52
N LEU A 81 -0.51 -6.77 -7.16
CA LEU A 81 -0.94 -8.06 -7.66
C LEU A 81 -1.36 -7.96 -9.14
N THR A 82 -2.18 -6.96 -9.50
CA THR A 82 -2.60 -6.75 -10.90
C THR A 82 -1.43 -6.39 -11.81
N ASP A 83 -0.50 -5.54 -11.37
CA ASP A 83 0.74 -5.22 -12.09
C ASP A 83 1.61 -6.49 -12.34
N LYS A 84 1.43 -7.54 -11.51
CA LYS A 84 2.12 -8.83 -11.64
C LYS A 84 1.38 -9.83 -12.53
N GLY A 85 0.19 -9.48 -13.01
CA GLY A 85 -0.64 -10.30 -13.90
C GLY A 85 -1.66 -11.19 -13.18
N TYR A 86 -1.92 -10.96 -11.89
CA TYR A 86 -3.06 -11.57 -11.21
C TYR A 86 -4.36 -10.88 -11.63
N ASP A 87 -5.45 -11.64 -11.67
CA ASP A 87 -6.78 -11.12 -11.97
C ASP A 87 -7.20 -10.03 -10.98
N GLU A 88 -7.88 -8.97 -11.47
CA GLU A 88 -8.24 -7.81 -10.66
C GLU A 88 -9.28 -8.18 -9.58
N GLU A 89 -10.27 -9.01 -9.90
CA GLU A 89 -11.27 -9.47 -8.94
C GLU A 89 -10.63 -10.34 -7.86
N ASP A 90 -9.77 -11.29 -8.26
CA ASP A 90 -9.07 -12.16 -7.31
C ASP A 90 -8.08 -11.35 -6.44
N ALA A 91 -7.42 -10.33 -6.99
CA ALA A 91 -6.54 -9.43 -6.23
C ALA A 91 -7.33 -8.62 -5.19
N ALA A 92 -8.46 -8.02 -5.58
CA ALA A 92 -9.33 -7.26 -4.69
C ALA A 92 -9.93 -8.16 -3.58
N TYR A 93 -10.42 -9.35 -3.97
CA TYR A 93 -10.95 -10.34 -3.02
C TYR A 93 -9.88 -10.75 -1.99
N CYS A 94 -8.68 -11.08 -2.45
CA CYS A 94 -7.59 -11.50 -1.56
C CYS A 94 -7.13 -10.37 -0.63
N ALA A 95 -7.05 -9.14 -1.12
CA ALA A 95 -6.67 -7.99 -0.30
C ALA A 95 -7.74 -7.68 0.78
N ALA A 96 -9.03 -7.75 0.43
CA ALA A 96 -10.12 -7.62 1.39
C ALA A 96 -10.08 -8.72 2.45
N TRP A 97 -9.91 -9.98 2.04
CA TRP A 97 -9.80 -11.13 2.92
C TRP A 97 -8.63 -11.01 3.93
N LEU A 98 -7.50 -10.45 3.49
CA LEU A 98 -6.33 -10.22 4.36
C LEU A 98 -6.58 -9.05 5.34
N ALA A 99 -7.29 -8.02 4.90
CA ALA A 99 -7.67 -6.89 5.76
C ALA A 99 -8.64 -7.32 6.87
N GLU A 100 -9.67 -8.10 6.54
CA GLU A 100 -10.61 -8.66 7.53
C GLU A 100 -9.92 -9.50 8.63
N ARG A 101 -8.76 -10.09 8.31
CA ARG A 101 -7.95 -10.87 9.24
C ARG A 101 -6.86 -10.08 9.95
N GLY A 102 -6.86 -8.74 9.77
CA GLY A 102 -5.87 -7.86 10.40
C GLY A 102 -4.44 -8.00 9.86
N LEU A 103 -4.26 -8.67 8.71
CA LEU A 103 -2.95 -8.77 8.05
C LEU A 103 -2.62 -7.53 7.20
N ILE A 104 -3.63 -6.71 6.92
CA ILE A 104 -3.50 -5.37 6.36
C ILE A 104 -4.21 -4.42 7.32
N ASP A 105 -3.49 -3.38 7.75
CA ASP A 105 -4.00 -2.31 8.60
C ASP A 105 -3.71 -0.97 7.91
N ASP A 106 -4.68 -0.47 7.14
CA ASP A 106 -4.55 0.78 6.39
C ASP A 106 -4.38 1.98 7.33
N ALA A 107 -5.06 1.99 8.49
CA ALA A 107 -4.96 3.08 9.46
C ALA A 107 -3.59 3.12 10.14
N GLY A 108 -3.11 1.99 10.64
CA GLY A 108 -1.78 1.87 11.24
C GLY A 108 -0.67 2.18 10.23
N TYR A 109 -0.83 1.74 8.96
CA TYR A 109 0.11 2.04 7.89
C TYR A 109 0.12 3.54 7.55
N ALA A 110 -1.05 4.18 7.45
CA ALA A 110 -1.18 5.62 7.22
C ALA A 110 -0.51 6.44 8.34
N ALA A 111 -0.75 6.06 9.61
CA ALA A 111 -0.12 6.69 10.76
C ALA A 111 1.41 6.53 10.75
N ALA A 112 1.92 5.37 10.36
CA ALA A 112 3.36 5.14 10.21
C ALA A 112 3.98 6.02 9.10
N VAL A 113 3.28 6.15 7.96
CA VAL A 113 3.69 7.06 6.86
C VAL A 113 3.74 8.50 7.34
N ALA A 114 2.69 8.98 8.01
CA ALA A 114 2.63 10.35 8.52
C ALA A 114 3.76 10.64 9.50
N ARG A 115 3.97 9.78 10.50
CA ARG A 115 5.09 9.90 11.45
C ARG A 115 6.45 9.94 10.76
N HIS A 116 6.66 9.08 9.77
CA HIS A 116 7.93 9.02 9.03
C HIS A 116 8.23 10.32 8.27
N TYR A 117 7.24 10.87 7.57
CA TYR A 117 7.43 12.10 6.80
C TYR A 117 7.49 13.33 7.69
N SER A 118 6.69 13.40 8.76
CA SER A 118 6.78 14.44 9.78
C SER A 118 8.16 14.47 10.44
N ALA A 119 8.70 13.32 10.85
CA ALA A 119 10.04 13.21 11.42
C ALA A 119 11.16 13.68 10.45
N LYS A 120 10.92 13.62 9.14
CA LYS A 120 11.83 14.15 8.10
C LYS A 120 11.65 15.64 7.81
N GLY A 121 10.73 16.32 8.51
CA GLY A 121 10.44 17.73 8.30
C GLY A 121 9.68 18.03 7.00
N TYR A 122 8.77 17.15 6.63
CA TYR A 122 7.79 17.40 5.57
C TYR A 122 6.46 17.89 6.16
N GLY A 123 5.84 18.85 5.48
CA GLY A 123 4.53 19.40 5.86
C GLY A 123 3.35 18.53 5.45
N PRO A 124 2.14 18.89 5.96
CA PRO A 124 0.91 18.13 5.73
C PRO A 124 0.58 17.87 4.25
N GLY A 125 0.83 18.82 3.36
CA GLY A 125 0.60 18.67 1.93
C GLY A 125 1.42 17.54 1.30
N ARG A 126 2.68 17.38 1.73
CA ARG A 126 3.53 16.26 1.27
C ARG A 126 3.05 14.94 1.84
N ILE A 127 2.63 14.92 3.10
CA ILE A 127 2.08 13.70 3.74
C ILE A 127 0.82 13.27 3.01
N ARG A 128 -0.13 14.18 2.72
CA ARG A 128 -1.33 13.88 1.90
C ARG A 128 -0.98 13.27 0.55
N SER A 129 0.02 13.83 -0.14
CA SER A 129 0.49 13.30 -1.42
C SER A 129 1.03 11.88 -1.30
N GLU A 130 1.76 11.57 -0.22
CA GLU A 130 2.28 10.23 0.03
C GLU A 130 1.18 9.22 0.41
N LEU A 131 0.20 9.63 1.21
CA LEU A 131 -0.98 8.81 1.54
C LEU A 131 -1.78 8.48 0.28
N SER A 132 -2.04 9.49 -0.58
CA SER A 132 -2.71 9.29 -1.86
C SER A 132 -1.96 8.32 -2.76
N ARG A 133 -0.64 8.48 -2.91
CA ARG A 133 0.20 7.60 -3.72
C ARG A 133 0.18 6.14 -3.26
N ARG A 134 -0.05 5.92 -1.97
CA ARG A 134 -0.17 4.60 -1.34
C ARG A 134 -1.61 4.08 -1.31
N GLY A 135 -2.55 4.80 -1.92
CA GLY A 135 -3.94 4.39 -2.00
C GLY A 135 -4.70 4.45 -0.68
N ILE A 136 -4.21 5.21 0.30
CA ILE A 136 -4.95 5.47 1.55
C ILE A 136 -6.15 6.38 1.26
N GLY A 137 -7.34 6.01 1.76
CA GLY A 137 -8.56 6.76 1.60
C GLY A 137 -8.47 8.17 2.19
N ARG A 138 -9.12 9.14 1.53
CA ARG A 138 -9.11 10.54 1.99
C ARG A 138 -9.80 10.75 3.33
N ASP A 139 -10.75 9.90 3.64
CA ASP A 139 -11.49 9.84 4.89
C ASP A 139 -10.60 9.62 6.12
N MET A 140 -9.44 8.99 5.95
CA MET A 140 -8.46 8.75 7.01
C MET A 140 -7.42 9.87 7.17
N TRP A 141 -7.33 10.82 6.21
CA TRP A 141 -6.19 11.74 6.17
C TRP A 141 -6.16 12.74 7.32
N ASP A 142 -7.32 13.32 7.66
CA ASP A 142 -7.37 14.38 8.67
C ASP A 142 -7.04 13.82 10.06
N GLU A 143 -7.61 12.68 10.44
CA GLU A 143 -7.29 11.99 11.68
C GLU A 143 -5.79 11.65 11.78
N VAL A 144 -5.22 11.12 10.70
CA VAL A 144 -3.80 10.73 10.63
C VAL A 144 -2.87 11.95 10.72
N LEU A 145 -3.25 13.08 10.10
CA LEU A 145 -2.46 14.31 10.12
C LEU A 145 -2.53 15.00 11.47
N ASP A 146 -3.70 14.99 12.12
CA ASP A 146 -3.89 15.58 13.47
C ASP A 146 -3.16 14.79 14.55
N ALA A 147 -3.10 13.45 14.39
CA ALA A 147 -2.33 12.57 15.27
C ALA A 147 -0.81 12.60 15.00
N ALA A 148 -0.37 13.15 13.86
CA ALA A 148 1.05 13.19 13.51
C ALA A 148 1.78 14.23 14.39
N PRO A 149 2.95 13.91 14.95
CA PRO A 149 3.73 14.87 15.72
C PRO A 149 4.06 16.12 14.89
N ARG A 150 3.62 17.29 15.34
CA ARG A 150 4.07 18.57 14.80
C ARG A 150 5.35 18.96 15.54
N ASP A 151 6.44 19.05 14.80
CA ASP A 151 7.75 19.48 15.36
C ASP A 151 8.21 20.72 14.60
N ASP A 152 7.81 21.86 15.09
CA ASP A 152 8.18 23.16 14.51
C ASP A 152 9.70 23.39 14.49
N SER A 153 10.46 22.70 15.34
CA SER A 153 11.91 22.75 15.30
C SER A 153 12.50 22.29 13.96
N LYS A 154 11.79 21.49 13.20
CA LYS A 154 12.23 21.01 11.86
C LYS A 154 12.15 22.11 10.82
N ILE A 155 11.05 22.88 10.83
CA ILE A 155 10.91 24.04 9.92
C ILE A 155 11.89 25.12 10.32
N ASP A 156 12.07 25.39 11.63
CA ASP A 156 13.00 26.39 12.14
C ASP A 156 14.45 26.04 11.80
N LYS A 157 14.87 24.79 11.98
CA LYS A 157 16.19 24.31 11.54
C LYS A 157 16.40 24.43 10.05
N PHE A 158 15.35 24.19 9.26
CA PHE A 158 15.43 24.34 7.81
C PHE A 158 15.62 25.80 7.43
N ILE A 159 14.88 26.73 8.06
CA ILE A 159 15.01 28.17 7.83
C ILE A 159 16.39 28.67 8.25
N SER A 160 16.81 28.42 9.50
CA SER A 160 18.08 28.89 10.06
C SER A 160 19.30 28.43 9.25
N SER A 161 19.20 27.26 8.60
CA SER A 161 20.29 26.75 7.76
C SER A 161 20.40 27.40 6.37
N ARG A 162 19.42 28.23 5.98
CA ARG A 162 19.31 28.79 4.59
C ARG A 162 19.02 30.27 4.54
N LEU A 163 18.48 30.83 5.62
CA LEU A 163 18.17 32.24 5.76
C LEU A 163 19.24 32.86 6.68
N THR A 164 20.22 33.49 6.07
CA THR A 164 21.30 34.18 6.80
C THR A 164 21.00 35.66 6.98
N ASP A 165 20.19 36.24 6.11
CA ASP A 165 19.74 37.62 6.17
C ASP A 165 18.21 37.67 5.98
N PRO A 166 17.45 38.02 7.03
CA PRO A 166 16.00 38.13 6.98
C PRO A 166 15.48 39.24 6.06
N GLU A 167 16.31 40.25 5.76
CA GLU A 167 15.95 41.37 4.86
C GLU A 167 16.23 41.05 3.39
N ASP A 168 17.01 39.99 3.10
CA ASP A 168 17.26 39.52 1.73
C ASP A 168 16.02 38.84 1.15
N ARG A 169 15.26 39.59 0.36
CA ARG A 169 14.03 39.12 -0.31
C ARG A 169 14.25 37.88 -1.17
N ASP A 170 15.41 37.75 -1.81
CA ASP A 170 15.72 36.57 -2.63
C ASP A 170 15.95 35.32 -1.80
N GLN A 171 16.60 35.43 -0.63
CA GLN A 171 16.72 34.31 0.31
C GLN A 171 15.36 33.92 0.86
N VAL A 172 14.56 34.88 1.32
CA VAL A 172 13.19 34.63 1.82
C VAL A 172 12.34 33.91 0.78
N ARG A 173 12.34 34.39 -0.47
CA ARG A 173 11.60 33.75 -1.57
C ARG A 173 12.07 32.33 -1.83
N LYS A 174 13.37 32.07 -1.87
CA LYS A 174 13.95 30.73 -2.09
C LYS A 174 13.60 29.76 -0.96
N VAL A 175 13.67 30.22 0.29
CA VAL A 175 13.31 29.42 1.47
C VAL A 175 11.82 29.10 1.49
N SER A 176 10.97 30.11 1.23
CA SER A 176 9.51 29.93 1.15
C SER A 176 9.13 28.91 0.08
N ALA A 177 9.67 29.03 -1.14
CA ALA A 177 9.42 28.09 -2.21
C ALA A 177 9.91 26.68 -1.89
N ALA A 178 11.01 26.54 -1.15
CA ALA A 178 11.51 25.24 -0.73
C ALA A 178 10.64 24.59 0.36
N LEU A 179 10.11 25.38 1.30
CA LEU A 179 9.14 24.90 2.31
C LEU A 179 7.81 24.51 1.66
N PHE A 180 7.31 25.31 0.72
CA PHE A 180 6.12 24.98 -0.05
C PHE A 180 6.26 23.63 -0.79
N ARG A 181 7.39 23.39 -1.46
CA ARG A 181 7.70 22.09 -2.08
C ARG A 181 7.80 20.95 -1.07
N ARG A 182 8.10 21.23 0.19
CA ARG A 182 8.05 20.27 1.30
C ARG A 182 6.64 20.01 1.83
N GLY A 183 5.65 20.74 1.32
CA GLY A 183 4.23 20.56 1.64
C GLY A 183 3.74 21.34 2.84
N TYR A 184 4.44 22.39 3.25
CA TYR A 184 3.92 23.36 4.20
C TYR A 184 2.94 24.31 3.52
N SER A 185 1.91 24.75 4.25
CA SER A 185 0.99 25.79 3.78
C SER A 185 1.67 27.17 3.78
N TRP A 186 1.13 28.12 3.02
CA TRP A 186 1.60 29.49 3.07
C TRP A 186 1.45 30.12 4.45
N GLU A 187 0.42 29.72 5.20
CA GLU A 187 0.20 30.13 6.57
C GLU A 187 1.31 29.65 7.49
N ASP A 188 1.62 28.33 7.48
CA ASP A 188 2.73 27.74 8.25
C ASP A 188 4.08 28.40 7.89
N ILE A 189 4.30 28.68 6.59
CA ILE A 189 5.56 29.30 6.13
C ILE A 189 5.67 30.74 6.64
N ARG A 190 4.59 31.51 6.57
CA ARG A 190 4.55 32.91 7.03
C ARG A 190 4.78 32.96 8.54
N GLU A 191 4.09 32.12 9.30
CA GLU A 191 4.27 32.01 10.76
C GLU A 191 5.72 31.64 11.12
N ALA A 192 6.28 30.65 10.44
CA ALA A 192 7.66 30.23 10.67
C ALA A 192 8.67 31.35 10.35
N LEU A 193 8.53 32.05 9.22
CA LEU A 193 9.43 33.14 8.83
C LEU A 193 9.34 34.35 9.77
N ASN A 194 8.14 34.64 10.30
CA ASN A 194 7.95 35.70 11.29
C ASN A 194 8.80 35.46 12.56
N ARG A 195 9.00 34.21 12.97
CA ARG A 195 9.91 33.87 14.09
C ARG A 195 11.37 34.23 13.81
N PHE A 196 11.74 34.44 12.55
CA PHE A 196 13.07 34.84 12.10
C PHE A 196 13.12 36.33 11.65
N ASN A 197 12.10 37.14 12.00
CA ASN A 197 11.94 38.52 11.56
C ASN A 197 11.97 38.72 10.03
N ALA A 198 11.58 37.70 9.29
CA ALA A 198 11.48 37.73 7.83
C ALA A 198 10.02 37.77 7.40
N THR A 199 9.68 38.62 6.43
CA THR A 199 8.32 38.74 5.91
C THR A 199 8.27 38.39 4.44
N ILE A 200 7.15 37.73 4.05
CA ILE A 200 6.85 37.52 2.62
C ILE A 200 6.04 38.74 2.18
N GLU A 201 6.56 39.50 1.22
CA GLU A 201 5.74 40.50 0.51
C GLU A 201 4.86 39.79 -0.52
N ASP A 202 3.59 40.19 -0.61
CA ASP A 202 2.59 39.67 -1.56
C ASP A 202 2.93 40.04 -3.01
#